data_6f87ef0f3f97c2102388633ccec0496a
#
_entry.id   6f87ef0f3f97c2102388633ccec0496a
#
_cell.length_a   1.000
_cell.length_b   1.000
_cell.length_c   1.000
_cell.angle_alpha   90.00
_cell.angle_beta   90.00
_cell.angle_gamma   90.00
#
_symmetry.space_group_name_H-M   'P 1'
#
loop_
_entity.id
_entity.type
_entity.pdbx_description
1 polymer ?
#
loop_
_entity_poly.entity_id
_entity_poly.type
_entity_poly.pdbx_seq_one_letter_code
_entity_poly.pdbx_strand_id
1 'polypeptide(L)'
;AKKEELKDLNEIRDKTPVIASIYGDSEEVFSDVANQTKDYVDAFELNVSCPHAKCGFGSNIGENPELTHDIVSSVKDNIKDVPIIVKLTPNVTDITEIAKAAEDAGADALTLINSVGPGLRIDYKTARPILNNVFGGIAGPMIKPIALKCVYKTYEAVDIPLFGVGGIRTYKDALEFLY
;
A
#
# COMPACT_ATOMS: atom_id res chain seq x y z
N ALA A 1 -9.03 6.62 14.60
CA ALA A 1 -8.28 7.27 15.69
C ALA A 1 -9.14 8.36 16.31
N LYS A 2 -9.09 8.55 17.63
CA LYS A 2 -9.74 9.70 18.28
C LYS A 2 -8.92 10.95 17.95
N LYS A 3 -9.58 12.09 17.70
CA LYS A 3 -8.88 13.36 17.36
C LYS A 3 -7.82 13.78 18.42
N GLU A 4 -7.95 13.33 19.66
CA GLU A 4 -6.94 13.56 20.71
C GLU A 4 -5.63 12.81 20.48
N GLU A 5 -5.70 11.57 19.98
CA GLU A 5 -4.52 10.74 19.66
C GLU A 5 -3.73 11.29 18.47
N LEU A 6 -4.40 11.99 17.55
CA LEU A 6 -3.75 12.61 16.38
C LEU A 6 -2.95 13.87 16.75
N LYS A 7 -3.26 14.54 17.86
CA LYS A 7 -2.52 15.74 18.29
C LYS A 7 -1.08 15.44 18.68
N ASP A 8 -0.83 14.24 19.22
CA ASP A 8 0.50 13.81 19.64
C ASP A 8 1.43 13.64 18.42
N LEU A 9 0.86 13.44 17.22
CA LEU A 9 1.64 13.37 15.98
C LEU A 9 2.34 14.69 15.61
N ASN A 10 1.80 15.84 16.04
CA ASN A 10 2.43 17.14 15.74
C ASN A 10 3.81 17.26 16.39
N GLU A 11 3.99 16.73 17.61
CA GLU A 11 5.29 16.71 18.29
C GLU A 11 6.32 15.80 17.58
N ILE A 12 5.83 14.78 16.87
CA ILE A 12 6.66 13.86 16.08
C ILE A 12 7.02 14.50 14.75
N ARG A 13 6.07 15.18 14.09
CA ARG A 13 6.26 15.84 12.78
C ARG A 13 7.35 16.91 12.82
N ASP A 14 7.53 17.60 13.93
CA ASP A 14 8.62 18.57 14.12
C ASP A 14 10.01 17.93 14.02
N LYS A 15 10.12 16.61 14.15
CA LYS A 15 11.37 15.85 14.18
C LYS A 15 11.56 14.89 13.01
N THR A 16 10.47 14.38 12.46
CA THR A 16 10.48 13.39 11.37
C THR A 16 9.19 13.43 10.57
N PRO A 17 9.23 13.24 9.24
CA PRO A 17 8.03 13.13 8.43
C PRO A 17 7.11 11.96 8.88
N VAL A 18 5.82 12.22 8.89
CA VAL A 18 4.78 11.24 9.24
C VAL A 18 3.98 10.88 8.00
N ILE A 19 4.02 9.61 7.60
CA ILE A 19 3.22 9.05 6.51
C ILE A 19 2.08 8.24 7.10
N ALA A 20 0.83 8.61 6.83
CA ALA A 20 -0.32 7.82 7.26
C ALA A 20 -0.70 6.79 6.21
N SER A 21 -0.62 5.51 6.56
CA SER A 21 -1.16 4.44 5.73
C SER A 21 -2.64 4.27 6.00
N ILE A 22 -3.47 4.58 5.01
CA ILE A 22 -4.94 4.54 5.11
C ILE A 22 -5.52 3.50 4.17
N TYR A 23 -6.70 2.98 4.53
CA TYR A 23 -7.46 2.05 3.70
C TYR A 23 -8.96 2.33 3.82
N GLY A 24 -9.72 1.91 2.82
CA GLY A 24 -11.16 2.04 2.76
C GLY A 24 -11.77 0.97 1.86
N ASP A 25 -13.08 0.93 1.83
CA ASP A 25 -13.86 0.05 0.96
C ASP A 25 -14.57 0.82 -0.18
N SER A 26 -14.41 2.13 -0.22
CA SER A 26 -14.92 2.99 -1.28
C SER A 26 -14.07 4.27 -1.40
N GLU A 27 -14.24 4.99 -2.53
CA GLU A 27 -13.63 6.29 -2.80
C GLU A 27 -13.96 7.31 -1.72
N GLU A 28 -15.24 7.32 -1.26
CA GLU A 28 -15.70 8.23 -0.23
C GLU A 28 -14.97 7.97 1.09
N VAL A 29 -14.81 6.69 1.49
CA VAL A 29 -14.13 6.34 2.74
C VAL A 29 -12.66 6.72 2.70
N PHE A 30 -11.95 6.49 1.60
CA PHE A 30 -10.57 6.95 1.44
C PHE A 30 -10.47 8.47 1.55
N SER A 31 -11.32 9.21 0.83
CA SER A 31 -11.34 10.67 0.83
C SER A 31 -11.72 11.23 2.21
N ASP A 32 -12.70 10.65 2.88
CA ASP A 32 -13.14 11.07 4.22
C ASP A 32 -12.02 10.88 5.26
N VAL A 33 -11.36 9.72 5.27
CA VAL A 33 -10.25 9.44 6.19
C VAL A 33 -9.09 10.40 5.92
N ALA A 34 -8.74 10.61 4.65
CA ALA A 34 -7.70 11.55 4.27
C ALA A 34 -8.04 12.98 4.72
N ASN A 35 -9.25 13.47 4.46
CA ASN A 35 -9.69 14.80 4.89
C ASN A 35 -9.67 15.00 6.41
N GLN A 36 -10.02 13.97 7.19
CA GLN A 36 -10.02 14.05 8.64
C GLN A 36 -8.62 14.07 9.25
N THR A 37 -7.60 13.60 8.52
CA THR A 37 -6.26 13.37 9.05
C THR A 37 -5.16 14.21 8.37
N LYS A 38 -5.46 14.92 7.28
CA LYS A 38 -4.49 15.67 6.47
C LYS A 38 -3.65 16.69 7.25
N ASP A 39 -4.22 17.30 8.28
CA ASP A 39 -3.52 18.31 9.09
C ASP A 39 -2.45 17.72 10.03
N TYR A 40 -2.42 16.38 10.16
CA TYR A 40 -1.54 15.67 11.10
C TYR A 40 -0.44 14.85 10.40
N VAL A 41 -0.38 14.86 9.08
CA VAL A 41 0.54 14.01 8.30
C VAL A 41 1.28 14.82 7.23
N ASP A 42 2.39 14.28 6.75
CA ASP A 42 3.20 14.88 5.69
C ASP A 42 2.98 14.19 4.33
N ALA A 43 2.45 12.96 4.35
CA ALA A 43 2.00 12.24 3.16
C ALA A 43 0.96 11.17 3.53
N PHE A 44 0.18 10.73 2.55
CA PHE A 44 -0.66 9.54 2.66
C PHE A 44 -0.08 8.38 1.88
N GLU A 45 -0.16 7.16 2.45
CA GLU A 45 -0.01 5.92 1.73
C GLU A 45 -1.39 5.25 1.59
N LEU A 46 -1.94 5.22 0.37
CA LEU A 46 -3.20 4.54 0.08
C LEU A 46 -2.95 3.03 -0.04
N ASN A 47 -3.40 2.26 0.94
CA ASN A 47 -3.32 0.81 0.90
C ASN A 47 -4.52 0.23 0.13
N VAL A 48 -4.39 0.13 -1.19
CA VAL A 48 -5.44 -0.41 -2.07
C VAL A 48 -5.54 -1.94 -2.03
N SER A 49 -4.69 -2.61 -1.24
CA SER A 49 -4.56 -4.08 -1.19
C SER A 49 -5.22 -4.72 0.03
N CYS A 50 -6.01 -3.99 0.83
CA CYS A 50 -6.54 -4.50 2.10
C CYS A 50 -7.66 -5.54 1.86
N PRO A 51 -7.47 -6.82 2.24
CA PRO A 51 -8.46 -7.89 1.99
C PRO A 51 -9.65 -7.86 2.95
N HIS A 52 -9.66 -6.96 3.94
CA HIS A 52 -10.67 -6.93 5.02
C HIS A 52 -11.84 -5.98 4.76
N ALA A 53 -11.92 -5.36 3.60
CA ALA A 53 -13.08 -4.57 3.24
C ALA A 53 -14.31 -5.46 3.07
N LYS A 54 -15.35 -5.18 3.82
CA LYS A 54 -16.63 -5.88 3.75
C LYS A 54 -17.20 -5.75 2.33
N CYS A 55 -17.68 -6.86 1.77
CA CYS A 55 -18.34 -6.94 0.46
C CYS A 55 -17.44 -7.01 -0.78
N GLY A 56 -16.27 -7.61 -0.70
CA GLY A 56 -15.48 -7.97 -1.89
C GLY A 56 -14.80 -6.80 -2.62
N PHE A 57 -14.95 -5.58 -2.15
CA PHE A 57 -14.37 -4.39 -2.76
C PHE A 57 -12.86 -4.29 -2.49
N GLY A 58 -12.41 -4.55 -1.26
CA GLY A 58 -11.02 -4.30 -0.84
C GLY A 58 -9.96 -5.21 -1.46
N SER A 59 -10.30 -6.47 -1.80
CA SER A 59 -9.38 -7.37 -2.51
C SER A 59 -9.27 -7.06 -4.00
N ASN A 60 -10.26 -6.39 -4.57
CA ASN A 60 -10.33 -6.12 -6.00
C ASN A 60 -9.77 -4.75 -6.39
N ILE A 61 -9.66 -3.79 -5.48
CA ILE A 61 -9.19 -2.43 -5.80
C ILE A 61 -7.79 -2.48 -6.41
N GLY A 62 -6.82 -3.04 -5.67
CA GLY A 62 -5.43 -3.12 -6.13
C GLY A 62 -5.18 -4.13 -7.24
N GLU A 63 -6.18 -4.88 -7.66
CA GLU A 63 -6.14 -5.85 -8.77
C GLU A 63 -6.81 -5.29 -10.05
N ASN A 64 -7.48 -4.13 -9.95
CA ASN A 64 -8.21 -3.50 -11.03
C ASN A 64 -7.65 -2.08 -11.29
N PRO A 65 -7.12 -1.79 -12.51
CA PRO A 65 -6.57 -0.49 -12.84
C PRO A 65 -7.59 0.64 -12.73
N GLU A 66 -8.83 0.44 -13.19
CA GLU A 66 -9.89 1.45 -13.19
C GLU A 66 -10.27 1.84 -11.75
N LEU A 67 -10.48 0.85 -10.87
CA LEU A 67 -10.80 1.12 -9.46
C LEU A 67 -9.64 1.81 -8.73
N THR A 68 -8.39 1.42 -9.04
CA THR A 68 -7.21 2.09 -8.49
C THR A 68 -7.15 3.55 -8.93
N HIS A 69 -7.37 3.81 -10.23
CA HIS A 69 -7.41 5.15 -10.78
C HIS A 69 -8.48 6.01 -10.10
N ASP A 70 -9.71 5.51 -10.00
CA ASP A 70 -10.86 6.26 -9.45
C ASP A 70 -10.63 6.66 -7.99
N ILE A 71 -10.12 5.73 -7.17
CA ILE A 71 -9.78 6.02 -5.77
C ILE A 71 -8.68 7.07 -5.66
N VAL A 72 -7.60 6.92 -6.42
CA VAL A 72 -6.48 7.88 -6.37
C VAL A 72 -6.94 9.26 -6.83
N SER A 73 -7.69 9.36 -7.94
CA SER A 73 -8.25 10.60 -8.44
C SER A 73 -9.17 11.25 -7.40
N SER A 74 -10.08 10.49 -6.80
CA SER A 74 -11.01 11.00 -5.78
C SER A 74 -10.27 11.57 -4.57
N VAL A 75 -9.23 10.87 -4.07
CA VAL A 75 -8.42 11.40 -2.95
C VAL A 75 -7.64 12.63 -3.39
N LYS A 76 -7.03 12.62 -4.58
CA LYS A 76 -6.24 13.74 -5.10
C LYS A 76 -7.06 15.01 -5.30
N ASP A 77 -8.29 14.89 -5.77
CA ASP A 77 -9.21 16.02 -5.92
C ASP A 77 -9.59 16.66 -4.58
N ASN A 78 -9.68 15.86 -3.53
CA ASN A 78 -10.03 16.31 -2.18
C ASN A 78 -8.81 16.80 -1.36
N ILE A 79 -7.60 16.30 -1.66
CA ILE A 79 -6.36 16.56 -0.90
C ILE A 79 -5.28 17.07 -1.87
N LYS A 80 -5.21 18.39 -2.08
CA LYS A 80 -4.30 18.99 -3.07
C LYS A 80 -2.88 19.24 -2.55
N ASP A 81 -2.74 19.43 -1.23
CA ASP A 81 -1.49 19.93 -0.64
C ASP A 81 -0.66 18.85 0.07
N VAL A 82 -1.16 17.61 0.11
CA VAL A 82 -0.47 16.48 0.77
C VAL A 82 -0.14 15.41 -0.26
N PRO A 83 1.12 14.98 -0.37
CA PRO A 83 1.52 13.92 -1.31
C PRO A 83 0.78 12.60 -1.09
N ILE A 84 0.44 11.93 -2.19
CA ILE A 84 -0.27 10.66 -2.23
C ILE A 84 0.67 9.57 -2.75
N ILE A 85 0.95 8.59 -1.92
CA ILE A 85 1.70 7.37 -2.26
C ILE A 85 0.70 6.23 -2.40
N VAL A 86 0.80 5.42 -3.45
CA VAL A 86 -0.10 4.27 -3.64
C VAL A 86 0.65 2.98 -3.40
N LYS A 87 0.17 2.14 -2.46
CA LYS A 87 0.80 0.86 -2.12
C LYS A 87 0.16 -0.27 -2.88
N LEU A 88 0.95 -0.83 -3.82
CA LEU A 88 0.50 -1.84 -4.77
C LEU A 88 0.67 -3.27 -4.24
N THR A 89 -0.26 -4.16 -4.67
CA THR A 89 -0.18 -5.60 -4.41
C THR A 89 0.62 -6.31 -5.50
N PRO A 90 1.42 -7.34 -5.16
CA PRO A 90 2.06 -8.20 -6.15
C PRO A 90 1.13 -9.27 -6.73
N ASN A 91 -0.11 -9.37 -6.22
CA ASN A 91 -1.05 -10.46 -6.53
C ASN A 91 -1.85 -10.17 -7.82
N VAL A 92 -1.18 -9.67 -8.83
CA VAL A 92 -1.75 -9.30 -10.14
C VAL A 92 -0.94 -9.95 -11.26
N THR A 93 -1.54 -10.08 -12.42
CA THR A 93 -0.86 -10.62 -13.60
C THR A 93 0.23 -9.66 -14.09
N ASP A 94 -0.09 -8.38 -14.20
CA ASP A 94 0.86 -7.32 -14.55
C ASP A 94 0.68 -6.10 -13.63
N ILE A 95 1.67 -5.87 -12.78
CA ILE A 95 1.67 -4.76 -11.82
C ILE A 95 1.85 -3.40 -12.51
N THR A 96 2.38 -3.39 -13.74
CA THR A 96 2.63 -2.15 -14.48
C THR A 96 1.34 -1.48 -14.94
N GLU A 97 0.27 -2.25 -15.19
CA GLU A 97 -1.04 -1.70 -15.53
C GLU A 97 -1.63 -0.92 -14.34
N ILE A 98 -1.53 -1.47 -13.13
CA ILE A 98 -1.99 -0.81 -11.91
C ILE A 98 -1.13 0.42 -11.59
N ALA A 99 0.19 0.30 -11.78
CA ALA A 99 1.13 1.38 -11.53
C ALA A 99 0.84 2.60 -12.44
N LYS A 100 0.63 2.37 -13.74
CA LYS A 100 0.26 3.42 -14.70
C LYS A 100 -1.07 4.07 -14.35
N ALA A 101 -2.08 3.27 -14.01
CA ALA A 101 -3.38 3.80 -13.60
C ALA A 101 -3.28 4.70 -12.35
N ALA A 102 -2.43 4.34 -11.39
CA ALA A 102 -2.19 5.18 -10.21
C ALA A 102 -1.43 6.48 -10.57
N GLU A 103 -0.42 6.42 -11.46
CA GLU A 103 0.31 7.58 -11.95
C GLU A 103 -0.60 8.51 -12.75
N ASP A 104 -1.38 7.98 -13.69
CA ASP A 104 -2.33 8.74 -14.51
C ASP A 104 -3.41 9.44 -13.65
N ALA A 105 -3.76 8.85 -12.52
CA ALA A 105 -4.68 9.41 -11.53
C ALA A 105 -4.04 10.50 -10.63
N GLY A 106 -2.74 10.75 -10.77
CA GLY A 106 -2.01 11.79 -10.06
C GLY A 106 -1.35 11.34 -8.75
N ALA A 107 -1.04 10.05 -8.58
CA ALA A 107 -0.17 9.61 -7.49
C ALA A 107 1.20 10.30 -7.56
N ASP A 108 1.74 10.71 -6.41
CA ASP A 108 3.05 11.36 -6.32
C ASP A 108 4.20 10.35 -6.18
N ALA A 109 3.90 9.12 -5.75
CA ALA A 109 4.85 8.01 -5.64
C ALA A 109 4.10 6.66 -5.50
N LEU A 110 4.83 5.55 -5.66
CA LEU A 110 4.31 4.21 -5.42
C LEU A 110 5.13 3.47 -4.37
N THR A 111 4.47 2.65 -3.55
CA THR A 111 5.12 1.66 -2.68
C THR A 111 4.91 0.26 -3.24
N LEU A 112 5.99 -0.48 -3.46
CA LEU A 112 5.98 -1.87 -3.94
C LEU A 112 6.88 -2.73 -3.07
N ILE A 113 6.34 -3.80 -2.50
CA ILE A 113 5.05 -4.46 -2.66
C ILE A 113 4.35 -4.64 -1.31
N ASN A 114 3.04 -4.84 -1.34
CA ASN A 114 2.30 -5.39 -0.21
C ASN A 114 2.64 -6.91 -0.05
N SER A 115 2.04 -7.60 0.89
CA SER A 115 2.25 -9.03 1.11
C SER A 115 1.84 -9.88 -0.10
N VAL A 116 2.54 -11.01 -0.29
CA VAL A 116 2.23 -12.02 -1.31
C VAL A 116 1.14 -12.97 -0.80
N GLY A 117 0.30 -13.47 -1.64
CA GLY A 117 -0.73 -14.43 -1.30
C GLY A 117 -2.14 -13.83 -1.35
N PRO A 118 -3.10 -14.41 -0.64
CA PRO A 118 -2.98 -15.04 0.69
C PRO A 118 -2.46 -16.49 0.66
N GLY A 119 -1.81 -16.85 1.76
CA GLY A 119 -1.35 -18.22 2.02
C GLY A 119 -2.09 -18.86 3.18
N LEU A 120 -2.01 -20.20 3.27
CA LEU A 120 -2.54 -21.00 4.36
C LEU A 120 -1.41 -21.72 5.10
N ARG A 121 -1.47 -21.72 6.42
CA ARG A 121 -0.64 -22.57 7.26
C ARG A 121 -1.50 -23.37 8.23
N ILE A 122 -1.26 -24.67 8.30
CA ILE A 122 -1.99 -25.62 9.16
C ILE A 122 -1.08 -26.10 10.27
N ASP A 123 -1.58 -26.09 11.50
CA ASP A 123 -0.94 -26.81 12.61
C ASP A 123 -1.22 -28.31 12.46
N TYR A 124 -0.17 -29.06 12.16
CA TYR A 124 -0.29 -30.50 11.92
C TYR A 124 -0.70 -31.31 13.17
N LYS A 125 -0.53 -30.75 14.37
CA LYS A 125 -0.91 -31.43 15.63
C LYS A 125 -2.42 -31.32 15.88
N THR A 126 -3.00 -30.17 15.55
CA THR A 126 -4.43 -29.89 15.80
C THR A 126 -5.28 -30.03 14.53
N ALA A 127 -4.63 -30.18 13.36
CA ALA A 127 -5.27 -30.20 12.03
C ALA A 127 -6.13 -28.93 11.76
N ARG A 128 -5.72 -27.78 12.32
CA ARG A 128 -6.46 -26.51 12.19
C ARG A 128 -5.56 -25.42 11.56
N PRO A 129 -6.17 -24.44 10.87
CA PRO A 129 -5.44 -23.24 10.44
C PRO A 129 -4.79 -22.54 11.64
N ILE A 130 -3.56 -22.04 11.46
CA ILE A 130 -2.85 -21.30 12.53
C ILE A 130 -3.48 -19.93 12.72
N LEU A 131 -3.92 -19.29 11.64
CA LEU A 131 -4.57 -17.97 11.70
C LEU A 131 -6.09 -18.15 11.89
N ASN A 132 -6.68 -17.32 12.75
CA ASN A 132 -8.12 -17.28 12.95
C ASN A 132 -8.89 -16.96 11.66
N ASN A 133 -8.32 -16.12 10.79
CA ASN A 133 -8.89 -15.79 9.47
C ASN A 133 -8.57 -16.83 8.39
N VAL A 134 -8.02 -17.99 8.77
CA VAL A 134 -7.64 -19.09 7.88
C VAL A 134 -6.48 -18.73 6.96
N PHE A 135 -6.59 -17.65 6.21
CA PHE A 135 -5.62 -17.15 5.24
C PHE A 135 -4.94 -15.87 5.71
N GLY A 136 -3.71 -15.64 5.26
CA GLY A 136 -2.95 -14.41 5.56
C GLY A 136 -1.87 -14.13 4.53
N GLY A 137 -1.45 -12.86 4.48
CA GLY A 137 -0.37 -12.43 3.61
C GLY A 137 0.98 -13.00 4.02
N ILE A 138 1.82 -13.31 3.04
CA ILE A 138 3.18 -13.79 3.23
C ILE A 138 4.13 -12.59 3.12
N ALA A 139 4.99 -12.42 4.13
CA ALA A 139 6.02 -11.39 4.18
C ALA A 139 7.36 -11.99 4.62
N GLY A 140 8.39 -11.13 4.69
CA GLY A 140 9.73 -11.53 5.12
C GLY A 140 10.66 -11.85 3.96
N PRO A 141 11.87 -12.41 4.24
CA PRO A 141 12.96 -12.52 3.25
C PRO A 141 12.60 -13.30 1.99
N MET A 142 11.68 -14.25 2.09
CA MET A 142 11.27 -15.12 0.99
C MET A 142 10.55 -14.37 -0.15
N ILE A 143 9.96 -13.20 0.12
CA ILE A 143 9.28 -12.43 -0.92
C ILE A 143 10.21 -11.45 -1.67
N LYS A 144 11.48 -11.27 -1.23
CA LYS A 144 12.42 -10.32 -1.84
C LYS A 144 12.55 -10.49 -3.37
N PRO A 145 12.71 -11.68 -3.95
CA PRO A 145 12.83 -11.83 -5.40
C PRO A 145 11.56 -11.38 -6.15
N ILE A 146 10.39 -11.52 -5.52
CA ILE A 146 9.12 -11.06 -6.09
C ILE A 146 9.05 -9.53 -6.03
N ALA A 147 9.43 -8.95 -4.88
CA ALA A 147 9.46 -7.50 -4.69
C ALA A 147 10.41 -6.82 -5.69
N LEU A 148 11.64 -7.33 -5.84
CA LEU A 148 12.62 -6.83 -6.81
C LEU A 148 12.09 -6.88 -8.25
N LYS A 149 11.47 -8.00 -8.67
CA LYS A 149 10.85 -8.11 -9.99
C LYS A 149 9.77 -7.04 -10.19
N CYS A 150 8.91 -6.82 -9.18
CA CYS A 150 7.83 -5.84 -9.27
C CYS A 150 8.40 -4.41 -9.36
N VAL A 151 9.36 -4.06 -8.50
CA VAL A 151 10.01 -2.74 -8.51
C VAL A 151 10.70 -2.50 -9.85
N TYR A 152 11.49 -3.46 -10.34
CA TYR A 152 12.19 -3.34 -11.62
C TYR A 152 11.21 -3.07 -12.79
N LYS A 153 10.15 -3.88 -12.91
CA LYS A 153 9.15 -3.71 -13.98
C LYS A 153 8.43 -2.37 -13.89
N THR A 154 8.09 -1.95 -12.66
CA THR A 154 7.38 -0.69 -12.46
C THR A 154 8.29 0.50 -12.75
N TYR A 155 9.56 0.43 -12.37
CA TYR A 155 10.56 1.46 -12.67
C TYR A 155 10.70 1.73 -14.19
N GLU A 156 10.59 0.68 -15.02
CA GLU A 156 10.59 0.84 -16.48
C GLU A 156 9.26 1.35 -17.06
N ALA A 157 8.20 1.41 -16.25
CA ALA A 157 6.84 1.66 -16.73
C ALA A 157 6.26 3.01 -16.32
N VAL A 158 6.78 3.65 -15.26
CA VAL A 158 6.29 4.92 -14.71
C VAL A 158 7.44 5.88 -14.43
N ASP A 159 7.14 7.19 -14.37
CA ASP A 159 8.13 8.25 -14.13
C ASP A 159 8.17 8.73 -12.66
N ILE A 160 7.18 8.36 -11.85
CA ILE A 160 7.08 8.77 -10.44
C ILE A 160 7.99 7.94 -9.52
N PRO A 161 8.44 8.50 -8.36
CA PRO A 161 9.30 7.80 -7.41
C PRO A 161 8.72 6.50 -6.88
N LEU A 162 9.60 5.51 -6.61
CA LEU A 162 9.24 4.21 -6.08
C LEU A 162 9.86 3.97 -4.70
N PHE A 163 9.04 3.49 -3.76
CA PHE A 163 9.49 2.95 -2.48
C PHE A 163 9.54 1.42 -2.57
N GLY A 164 10.76 0.86 -2.62
CA GLY A 164 10.96 -0.59 -2.64
C GLY A 164 10.78 -1.22 -1.26
N VAL A 165 9.85 -2.16 -1.14
CA VAL A 165 9.51 -2.87 0.10
C VAL A 165 9.36 -4.36 -0.16
N GLY A 166 9.94 -5.18 0.71
CA GLY A 166 9.75 -6.64 0.68
C GLY A 166 11.03 -7.43 0.90
N GLY A 167 11.16 -8.02 2.08
CA GLY A 167 12.22 -8.95 2.40
C GLY A 167 13.60 -8.36 2.65
N ILE A 168 13.74 -7.05 2.80
CA ILE A 168 14.99 -6.35 3.12
C ILE A 168 15.36 -6.65 4.58
N ARG A 169 16.53 -7.25 4.82
CA ARG A 169 17.08 -7.59 6.14
C ARG A 169 18.43 -6.97 6.39
N THR A 170 19.20 -6.74 5.35
CA THR A 170 20.56 -6.24 5.41
C THR A 170 20.74 -5.07 4.44
N TYR A 171 21.82 -4.31 4.63
CA TYR A 171 22.18 -3.26 3.68
C TYR A 171 22.40 -3.78 2.25
N LYS A 172 22.83 -5.06 2.09
CA LYS A 172 23.00 -5.67 0.77
C LYS A 172 21.65 -5.84 0.05
N ASP A 173 20.63 -6.25 0.81
CA ASP A 173 19.27 -6.36 0.26
C ASP A 173 18.77 -4.97 -0.19
N ALA A 174 19.05 -3.91 0.58
CA ALA A 174 18.68 -2.55 0.20
C ALA A 174 19.39 -2.09 -1.08
N LEU A 175 20.70 -2.42 -1.24
CA LEU A 175 21.44 -2.11 -2.47
C LEU A 175 20.85 -2.80 -3.70
N GLU A 176 20.32 -4.02 -3.58
CA GLU A 176 19.66 -4.70 -4.69
C GLU A 176 18.40 -3.94 -5.20
N PHE A 177 17.73 -3.17 -4.34
CA PHE A 177 16.59 -2.34 -4.73
C PHE A 177 17.00 -0.97 -5.33
N LEU A 178 18.26 -0.55 -5.13
CA LEU A 178 18.79 0.71 -5.64
C LEU A 178 19.50 0.57 -7.00
N TYR A 179 19.90 -0.65 -7.38
CA TYR A 179 20.56 -0.96 -8.65
C TYR A 179 19.55 -1.36 -9.74
#